data_a046f94e26d0b8f68e9dda5617c43f00
#
_entry.id   a046f94e26d0b8f68e9dda5617c43f00
#
_cell.length_a   1.000
_cell.length_b   1.000
_cell.length_c   1.000
_cell.angle_alpha   90.00
_cell.angle_beta   90.00
_cell.angle_gamma   90.00
#
_symmetry.space_group_name_H-M   'P 1'
#
loop_
_entity.id
_entity.type
_entity.pdbx_description
1 polymer ?
#
loop_
_entity_poly.entity_id
_entity_poly.type
_entity_poly.pdbx_seq_one_letter_code
_entity_poly.pdbx_strand_id
1 'polypeptide(L)'
;MNKFGKILISISCLVSFVGCADLFNDDGLNDFRKSGQIIDLDYETLDQKLTNDETFIFFLKQKGCSSCAKFYPILTEFLTENTDKKMYLINFNKLEGIEAFTLSSYYLEVLGSDFYEDNVFSTTTLYTPSLCKVVNGEFVTAKIGVIDKTELSNLYQDNYLSMDTYYGYNRKVQNKDTFNLFVSKNEDNEYDALLRSYFLDKKDVNGYYLNSSKFDESENLRLLSRINLYLGEENAIEALSDYYLLQYEEGKLINYVSAKYDVSSLNTLYNLK
;
A
#
# COMPACT_ATOMS: atom_id res chain seq x y z
N MET A 1 87.01 -4.63 16.77
CA MET A 1 85.88 -3.81 17.29
C MET A 1 84.75 -3.95 16.30
N ASN A 2 83.80 -4.81 16.58
CA ASN A 2 82.70 -5.16 15.71
C ASN A 2 81.51 -4.31 15.97
N LYS A 3 81.01 -3.62 14.95
CA LYS A 3 79.73 -2.93 14.97
C LYS A 3 78.67 -3.83 14.32
N PHE A 4 77.88 -4.50 15.10
CA PHE A 4 76.68 -5.17 14.63
C PHE A 4 75.60 -4.15 14.32
N GLY A 5 75.26 -4.02 13.07
CA GLY A 5 74.08 -3.25 12.60
C GLY A 5 72.83 -4.08 12.85
N LYS A 6 71.91 -3.55 13.67
CA LYS A 6 70.57 -4.08 13.85
C LYS A 6 69.72 -3.70 12.63
N ILE A 7 69.40 -4.71 11.81
CA ILE A 7 68.41 -4.55 10.77
C ILE A 7 67.03 -4.67 11.44
N LEU A 8 66.33 -3.56 11.56
CA LEU A 8 64.93 -3.53 11.94
C LEU A 8 64.11 -3.88 10.68
N ILE A 9 63.62 -5.11 10.65
CA ILE A 9 62.62 -5.48 9.64
C ILE A 9 61.30 -4.93 10.14
N SER A 10 60.89 -3.82 9.55
CA SER A 10 59.53 -3.26 9.71
C SER A 10 58.58 -4.11 8.90
N ILE A 11 57.90 -5.06 9.55
CA ILE A 11 56.78 -5.77 8.94
C ILE A 11 55.61 -4.81 8.97
N SER A 12 55.42 -4.12 7.83
CA SER A 12 54.22 -3.34 7.57
C SER A 12 53.06 -4.33 7.32
N CYS A 13 52.29 -4.59 8.35
CA CYS A 13 50.96 -5.24 8.20
C CYS A 13 50.08 -4.26 7.40
N LEU A 14 50.11 -4.35 6.09
CA LEU A 14 49.04 -3.88 5.23
C LEU A 14 47.80 -4.73 5.54
N VAL A 15 47.06 -4.33 6.60
CA VAL A 15 45.70 -4.77 6.77
C VAL A 15 44.91 -4.08 5.64
N SER A 16 44.72 -4.82 4.58
CA SER A 16 43.77 -4.44 3.54
C SER A 16 42.40 -4.33 4.21
N PHE A 17 41.97 -3.11 4.49
CA PHE A 17 40.57 -2.80 4.76
C PHE A 17 39.79 -2.97 3.44
N VAL A 18 39.70 -4.22 2.97
CA VAL A 18 38.75 -4.57 1.93
C VAL A 18 37.40 -4.72 2.63
N GLY A 19 36.61 -3.71 2.53
CA GLY A 19 35.18 -3.86 2.42
C GLY A 19 34.39 -4.35 3.64
N CYS A 20 34.57 -3.74 4.84
CA CYS A 20 33.51 -3.86 5.86
C CYS A 20 32.25 -3.06 5.54
N ALA A 21 32.23 -2.30 4.42
CA ALA A 21 31.05 -1.54 4.03
C ALA A 21 29.93 -2.41 3.42
N ASP A 22 30.26 -3.56 2.83
CA ASP A 22 29.26 -4.43 2.17
C ASP A 22 28.66 -5.48 3.09
N LEU A 23 29.35 -5.84 4.19
CA LEU A 23 28.85 -6.85 5.15
C LEU A 23 27.58 -6.44 5.90
N PHE A 24 27.27 -5.12 5.96
CA PHE A 24 26.03 -4.60 6.56
C PHE A 24 24.92 -4.30 5.56
N ASN A 25 25.14 -4.58 4.29
CA ASN A 25 24.17 -4.36 3.20
C ASN A 25 23.56 -5.67 2.66
N ASP A 26 23.97 -6.82 3.15
CA ASP A 26 23.41 -8.09 2.72
C ASP A 26 22.06 -8.30 3.44
N ASP A 27 20.98 -8.03 2.69
CA ASP A 27 19.61 -8.27 3.12
C ASP A 27 19.17 -9.74 2.92
N GLY A 28 20.09 -10.63 2.52
CA GLY A 28 19.81 -12.04 2.22
C GLY A 28 18.96 -12.24 0.94
N LEU A 29 18.73 -11.20 0.15
CA LEU A 29 17.84 -11.24 -1.01
C LEU A 29 18.57 -11.42 -2.35
N ASN A 30 19.90 -11.65 -2.33
CA ASN A 30 20.72 -11.70 -3.56
C ASN A 30 20.31 -12.80 -4.53
N ASP A 31 19.93 -13.98 -4.03
CA ASP A 31 19.52 -15.08 -4.91
C ASP A 31 18.15 -14.79 -5.55
N PHE A 32 17.26 -14.11 -4.85
CA PHE A 32 15.99 -13.65 -5.41
C PHE A 32 16.15 -12.50 -6.41
N ARG A 33 17.19 -11.67 -6.27
CA ARG A 33 17.58 -10.68 -7.32
C ARG A 33 18.08 -11.38 -8.57
N LYS A 34 18.94 -12.40 -8.43
CA LYS A 34 19.45 -13.18 -9.58
C LYS A 34 18.33 -13.93 -10.31
N SER A 35 17.33 -14.43 -9.60
CA SER A 35 16.15 -15.08 -10.19
C SER A 35 15.15 -14.11 -10.81
N GLY A 36 15.28 -12.81 -10.54
CA GLY A 36 14.33 -11.79 -11.01
C GLY A 36 13.05 -11.70 -10.18
N GLN A 37 12.98 -12.36 -9.03
CA GLN A 37 11.87 -12.23 -8.11
C GLN A 37 11.95 -10.95 -7.25
N ILE A 38 13.15 -10.47 -6.97
CA ILE A 38 13.39 -9.16 -6.36
C ILE A 38 13.97 -8.22 -7.42
N ILE A 39 13.36 -7.06 -7.55
CA ILE A 39 13.75 -6.02 -8.51
C ILE A 39 13.92 -4.71 -7.75
N ASP A 40 15.16 -4.23 -7.66
CA ASP A 40 15.40 -2.92 -7.06
C ASP A 40 14.88 -1.80 -7.98
N LEU A 41 14.09 -0.87 -7.43
CA LEU A 41 13.53 0.28 -8.12
C LEU A 41 14.18 1.56 -7.61
N ASP A 42 14.47 2.48 -8.52
CA ASP A 42 14.59 3.90 -8.23
C ASP A 42 13.25 4.63 -8.39
N TYR A 43 13.22 5.89 -8.00
CA TYR A 43 11.99 6.69 -8.06
C TYR A 43 11.52 6.95 -9.51
N GLU A 44 12.44 7.19 -10.43
CA GLU A 44 12.11 7.41 -11.84
C GLU A 44 11.38 6.20 -12.44
N THR A 45 11.88 5.00 -12.17
CA THR A 45 11.24 3.75 -12.62
C THR A 45 9.90 3.51 -11.92
N LEU A 46 9.76 3.88 -10.64
CA LEU A 46 8.47 3.85 -9.94
C LEU A 46 7.46 4.76 -10.63
N ASP A 47 7.83 6.02 -10.90
CA ASP A 47 6.97 7.01 -11.54
C ASP A 47 6.53 6.57 -12.95
N GLN A 48 7.45 5.98 -13.72
CA GLN A 48 7.13 5.39 -15.01
C GLN A 48 6.11 4.25 -14.91
N LYS A 49 6.24 3.37 -13.91
CA LYS A 49 5.27 2.28 -13.68
C LYS A 49 3.89 2.79 -13.28
N LEU A 50 3.83 3.84 -12.47
CA LEU A 50 2.58 4.50 -12.10
C LEU A 50 1.92 5.14 -13.34
N THR A 51 2.70 5.84 -14.16
CA THR A 51 2.22 6.51 -15.38
C THR A 51 1.75 5.51 -16.46
N ASN A 52 2.34 4.31 -16.48
CA ASN A 52 1.99 3.24 -17.42
C ASN A 52 0.86 2.33 -16.92
N ASP A 53 0.16 2.72 -15.86
CA ASP A 53 -0.95 1.97 -15.26
C ASP A 53 -0.58 0.53 -14.89
N GLU A 54 0.68 0.30 -14.43
CA GLU A 54 1.13 -1.03 -14.06
C GLU A 54 0.56 -1.48 -12.71
N THR A 55 0.37 -2.81 -12.56
CA THR A 55 -0.02 -3.45 -11.30
C THR A 55 1.18 -4.17 -10.69
N PHE A 56 1.56 -3.80 -9.47
CA PHE A 56 2.72 -4.37 -8.78
C PHE A 56 2.67 -4.17 -7.26
N ILE A 57 3.57 -4.86 -6.55
CA ILE A 57 3.80 -4.66 -5.11
C ILE A 57 5.24 -4.22 -4.93
N PHE A 58 5.44 -3.20 -4.09
CA PHE A 58 6.78 -2.81 -3.69
C PHE A 58 6.95 -2.77 -2.18
N PHE A 59 8.19 -2.97 -1.77
CA PHE A 59 8.65 -2.94 -0.40
C PHE A 59 9.59 -1.76 -0.21
N LEU A 60 9.23 -0.83 0.67
CA LEU A 60 10.08 0.28 1.06
C LEU A 60 10.97 -0.15 2.23
N LYS A 61 12.28 -0.14 2.02
CA LYS A 61 13.30 -0.46 3.02
C LYS A 61 14.22 0.69 3.31
N GLN A 62 14.92 0.61 4.43
CA GLN A 62 15.96 1.57 4.83
C GLN A 62 17.18 0.82 5.34
N LYS A 63 18.36 1.40 5.14
CA LYS A 63 19.60 0.88 5.72
C LYS A 63 19.55 0.95 7.25
N GLY A 64 19.90 -0.15 7.92
CA GLY A 64 19.91 -0.23 9.38
C GLY A 64 18.51 -0.40 10.02
N CYS A 65 17.48 -0.63 9.23
CA CYS A 65 16.13 -0.88 9.70
C CYS A 65 16.03 -2.27 10.35
N SER A 66 15.94 -2.33 11.66
CA SER A 66 15.82 -3.59 12.43
C SER A 66 14.51 -4.35 12.13
N SER A 67 13.43 -3.63 11.88
CA SER A 67 12.15 -4.23 11.48
C SER A 67 12.21 -4.80 10.07
N CYS A 68 12.94 -4.16 9.15
CA CYS A 68 13.18 -4.73 7.82
C CYS A 68 13.94 -6.07 7.93
N ALA A 69 14.93 -6.15 8.81
CA ALA A 69 15.66 -7.39 9.05
C ALA A 69 14.76 -8.53 9.58
N LYS A 70 13.71 -8.21 10.34
CA LYS A 70 12.72 -9.19 10.80
C LYS A 70 11.77 -9.63 9.66
N PHE A 71 11.55 -8.79 8.67
CA PHE A 71 10.68 -9.10 7.55
C PHE A 71 11.36 -9.95 6.47
N TYR A 72 12.67 -9.82 6.27
CA TYR A 72 13.38 -10.58 5.23
C TYR A 72 13.18 -12.11 5.28
N PRO A 73 13.22 -12.79 6.44
CA PRO A 73 12.93 -14.22 6.50
C PRO A 73 11.53 -14.58 6.00
N ILE A 74 10.52 -13.77 6.33
CA ILE A 74 9.14 -13.96 5.89
C ILE A 74 9.04 -13.80 4.37
N LEU A 75 9.66 -12.76 3.83
CA LEU A 75 9.71 -12.50 2.40
C LEU A 75 10.43 -13.61 1.64
N THR A 76 11.57 -14.08 2.13
CA THR A 76 12.34 -15.16 1.48
C THR A 76 11.58 -16.48 1.49
N GLU A 77 10.93 -16.83 2.60
CA GLU A 77 10.07 -18.02 2.68
C GLU A 77 8.93 -17.91 1.66
N PHE A 78 8.23 -16.77 1.62
CA PHE A 78 7.14 -16.53 0.69
C PHE A 78 7.60 -16.66 -0.77
N LEU A 79 8.69 -16.02 -1.16
CA LEU A 79 9.21 -16.07 -2.54
C LEU A 79 9.74 -17.45 -2.93
N THR A 80 10.25 -18.23 -1.97
CA THR A 80 10.65 -19.62 -2.21
C THR A 80 9.46 -20.50 -2.57
N GLU A 81 8.32 -20.30 -1.92
CA GLU A 81 7.07 -21.03 -2.17
C GLU A 81 6.33 -20.52 -3.41
N ASN A 82 6.55 -19.26 -3.81
CA ASN A 82 5.84 -18.58 -4.89
C ASN A 82 6.82 -18.06 -5.95
N THR A 83 7.36 -18.95 -6.76
CA THR A 83 8.45 -18.64 -7.71
C THR A 83 8.01 -17.74 -8.88
N ASP A 84 6.71 -17.60 -9.11
CA ASP A 84 6.11 -16.70 -10.11
C ASP A 84 5.90 -15.26 -9.62
N LYS A 85 5.99 -15.04 -8.31
CA LYS A 85 5.77 -13.72 -7.71
C LYS A 85 7.04 -12.86 -7.77
N LYS A 86 6.81 -11.55 -7.96
CA LYS A 86 7.87 -10.53 -7.99
C LYS A 86 7.58 -9.47 -6.93
N MET A 87 8.64 -9.04 -6.22
CA MET A 87 8.62 -7.93 -5.29
C MET A 87 9.56 -6.83 -5.77
N TYR A 88 9.05 -5.63 -5.93
CA TYR A 88 9.89 -4.47 -6.19
C TYR A 88 10.42 -3.89 -4.86
N LEU A 89 11.61 -3.31 -4.89
CA LEU A 89 12.34 -2.87 -3.70
C LEU A 89 12.80 -1.43 -3.87
N ILE A 90 12.30 -0.54 -3.01
CA ILE A 90 12.71 0.86 -2.97
C ILE A 90 13.55 1.08 -1.72
N ASN A 91 14.74 1.63 -1.90
CA ASN A 91 15.59 2.01 -0.79
C ASN A 91 15.37 3.49 -0.42
N PHE A 92 14.72 3.73 0.73
CA PHE A 92 14.45 5.07 1.25
C PHE A 92 15.70 5.98 1.28
N ASN A 93 16.85 5.41 1.61
CA ASN A 93 18.12 6.20 1.66
C ASN A 93 18.59 6.72 0.30
N LYS A 94 17.99 6.27 -0.80
CA LYS A 94 18.31 6.73 -2.15
C LYS A 94 17.31 7.75 -2.69
N LEU A 95 16.21 8.01 -1.97
CA LEU A 95 15.20 8.99 -2.38
C LEU A 95 15.70 10.40 -2.06
N GLU A 96 15.51 11.30 -3.00
CA GLU A 96 15.66 12.73 -2.76
C GLU A 96 14.48 13.30 -1.96
N GLY A 97 14.64 14.49 -1.36
CA GLY A 97 13.63 15.05 -0.48
C GLY A 97 12.25 15.21 -1.15
N ILE A 98 12.22 15.61 -2.42
CA ILE A 98 10.97 15.76 -3.18
C ILE A 98 10.33 14.40 -3.50
N GLU A 99 11.13 13.40 -3.81
CA GLU A 99 10.67 12.04 -4.10
C GLU A 99 10.05 11.38 -2.84
N ALA A 100 10.75 11.53 -1.70
CA ALA A 100 10.25 11.07 -0.41
C ALA A 100 8.94 11.78 -0.03
N PHE A 101 8.83 13.08 -0.28
CA PHE A 101 7.61 13.86 -0.04
C PHE A 101 6.46 13.38 -0.94
N THR A 102 6.70 13.20 -2.24
CA THR A 102 5.68 12.71 -3.17
C THR A 102 5.22 11.30 -2.79
N LEU A 103 6.17 10.41 -2.45
CA LEU A 103 5.82 9.06 -1.99
C LEU A 103 5.00 9.10 -0.69
N SER A 104 5.31 10.01 0.25
CA SER A 104 4.54 10.15 1.48
C SER A 104 3.10 10.60 1.23
N SER A 105 2.83 11.41 0.19
CA SER A 105 1.47 11.79 -0.17
C SER A 105 0.64 10.61 -0.66
N TYR A 106 1.23 9.68 -1.41
CA TYR A 106 0.55 8.43 -1.79
C TYR A 106 0.24 7.55 -0.57
N TYR A 107 1.15 7.48 0.40
CA TYR A 107 0.88 6.76 1.66
C TYR A 107 -0.26 7.40 2.43
N LEU A 108 -0.33 8.73 2.49
CA LEU A 108 -1.42 9.45 3.13
C LEU A 108 -2.77 9.14 2.45
N GLU A 109 -2.80 9.03 1.13
CA GLU A 109 -4.00 8.68 0.38
C GLU A 109 -4.57 7.31 0.77
N VAL A 110 -3.72 6.32 1.04
CA VAL A 110 -4.14 4.94 1.31
C VAL A 110 -4.22 4.59 2.80
N LEU A 111 -3.55 5.33 3.67
CA LEU A 111 -3.58 5.11 5.11
C LEU A 111 -4.56 6.05 5.83
N GLY A 112 -4.83 7.21 5.23
CA GLY A 112 -5.64 8.27 5.81
C GLY A 112 -4.89 9.12 6.85
N SER A 113 -5.43 10.30 7.15
CA SER A 113 -4.86 11.21 8.15
C SER A 113 -4.83 10.60 9.56
N ASP A 114 -5.89 9.89 9.93
CA ASP A 114 -6.06 9.29 11.26
C ASP A 114 -4.95 8.31 11.59
N PHE A 115 -4.48 7.52 10.60
CA PHE A 115 -3.34 6.64 10.82
C PHE A 115 -2.12 7.39 11.36
N TYR A 116 -1.85 8.57 10.83
CA TYR A 116 -0.69 9.39 11.24
C TYR A 116 -0.92 10.05 12.61
N GLU A 117 -2.14 10.53 12.89
CA GLU A 117 -2.50 11.13 14.16
C GLU A 117 -2.48 10.10 15.29
N ASP A 118 -3.11 8.95 15.12
CA ASP A 118 -3.19 7.87 16.10
C ASP A 118 -1.80 7.31 16.46
N ASN A 119 -0.87 7.34 15.51
CA ASN A 119 0.50 6.87 15.72
C ASN A 119 1.50 7.99 16.06
N VAL A 120 1.03 9.23 16.26
CA VAL A 120 1.86 10.42 16.56
C VAL A 120 2.92 10.65 15.48
N PHE A 121 2.57 10.42 14.23
CA PHE A 121 3.48 10.54 13.11
C PHE A 121 3.21 11.80 12.28
N SER A 122 4.24 12.30 11.62
CA SER A 122 4.07 13.35 10.61
C SER A 122 3.52 12.74 9.32
N THR A 123 2.54 13.38 8.69
CA THR A 123 1.98 13.00 7.40
C THR A 123 3.01 13.02 6.24
N THR A 124 4.20 13.58 6.49
CA THR A 124 5.31 13.60 5.53
C THR A 124 6.37 12.53 5.82
N THR A 125 6.15 11.67 6.82
CA THR A 125 7.13 10.65 7.21
C THR A 125 6.81 9.32 6.53
N LEU A 126 7.81 8.74 5.89
CA LEU A 126 7.76 7.39 5.37
C LEU A 126 8.29 6.39 6.41
N TYR A 127 7.64 5.27 6.53
CA TYR A 127 7.97 4.22 7.49
C TYR A 127 8.56 3.00 6.81
N THR A 128 9.53 2.37 7.46
CA THR A 128 10.16 1.14 6.98
C THR A 128 10.18 0.05 8.07
N PRO A 129 9.86 -1.18 7.76
CA PRO A 129 9.38 -1.67 6.46
C PRO A 129 7.97 -1.19 6.17
N SER A 130 7.67 -0.99 4.91
CA SER A 130 6.29 -0.87 4.45
C SER A 130 6.12 -1.54 3.10
N LEU A 131 4.95 -2.11 2.86
CA LEU A 131 4.59 -2.73 1.61
C LEU A 131 3.40 -1.99 1.01
N CYS A 132 3.51 -1.64 -0.27
CA CYS A 132 2.43 -1.02 -1.00
C CYS A 132 2.03 -1.89 -2.18
N LYS A 133 0.73 -2.00 -2.40
CA LYS A 133 0.15 -2.54 -3.62
C LYS A 133 -0.32 -1.39 -4.49
N VAL A 134 0.10 -1.45 -5.75
CA VAL A 134 -0.34 -0.57 -6.82
C VAL A 134 -1.16 -1.39 -7.79
N VAL A 135 -2.30 -0.88 -8.23
CA VAL A 135 -3.17 -1.50 -9.24
C VAL A 135 -3.50 -0.44 -10.28
N ASN A 136 -3.20 -0.73 -11.54
CA ASN A 136 -3.41 0.20 -12.65
C ASN A 136 -2.84 1.61 -12.35
N GLY A 137 -1.59 1.65 -11.88
CA GLY A 137 -0.90 2.90 -11.54
C GLY A 137 -1.34 3.58 -10.23
N GLU A 138 -2.35 3.06 -9.54
CA GLU A 138 -2.88 3.65 -8.32
C GLU A 138 -2.46 2.88 -7.07
N PHE A 139 -2.14 3.62 -6.01
CA PHE A 139 -1.90 3.03 -4.68
C PHE A 139 -3.24 2.59 -4.09
N VAL A 140 -3.39 1.28 -3.85
CA VAL A 140 -4.65 0.72 -3.34
C VAL A 140 -4.58 0.27 -1.90
N THR A 141 -3.39 -0.04 -1.40
CA THR A 141 -3.18 -0.35 0.02
C THR A 141 -1.72 -0.20 0.42
N ALA A 142 -1.50 0.10 1.69
CA ALA A 142 -0.19 0.09 2.32
C ALA A 142 -0.25 -0.66 3.65
N LYS A 143 0.81 -1.39 3.94
CA LYS A 143 1.02 -2.07 5.23
C LYS A 143 2.31 -1.57 5.84
N ILE A 144 2.23 -1.02 7.04
CA ILE A 144 3.38 -0.51 7.78
C ILE A 144 3.83 -1.54 8.81
N GLY A 145 5.14 -1.74 8.90
CA GLY A 145 5.73 -2.69 9.85
C GLY A 145 5.93 -4.09 9.26
N VAL A 146 6.20 -5.03 10.14
CA VAL A 146 6.40 -6.44 9.78
C VAL A 146 5.05 -7.10 9.67
N ILE A 147 4.72 -7.60 8.48
CA ILE A 147 3.52 -8.40 8.24
C ILE A 147 3.88 -9.88 8.18
N ASP A 148 2.93 -10.75 8.43
CA ASP A 148 3.12 -12.18 8.31
C ASP A 148 2.98 -12.69 6.87
N LYS A 149 3.23 -13.98 6.65
CA LYS A 149 3.17 -14.61 5.32
C LYS A 149 1.74 -14.64 4.77
N THR A 150 0.73 -14.74 5.61
CA THR A 150 -0.68 -14.74 5.20
C THR A 150 -1.08 -13.35 4.69
N GLU A 151 -0.73 -12.30 5.43
CA GLU A 151 -0.96 -10.93 5.00
C GLU A 151 -0.20 -10.62 3.70
N LEU A 152 1.05 -11.11 3.57
CA LEU A 152 1.82 -10.95 2.33
C LEU A 152 1.16 -11.67 1.15
N SER A 153 0.67 -12.91 1.35
CA SER A 153 -0.10 -13.64 0.33
C SER A 153 -1.34 -12.87 -0.11
N ASN A 154 -2.07 -12.27 0.83
CA ASN A 154 -3.27 -11.51 0.53
C ASN A 154 -2.97 -10.28 -0.35
N LEU A 155 -1.78 -9.66 -0.22
CA LEU A 155 -1.40 -8.55 -1.10
C LEU A 155 -1.23 -8.97 -2.56
N TYR A 156 -0.83 -10.24 -2.82
CA TYR A 156 -0.65 -10.76 -4.18
C TYR A 156 -1.93 -11.28 -4.84
N GLN A 157 -3.03 -11.35 -4.10
CA GLN A 157 -4.31 -11.75 -4.69
C GLN A 157 -4.82 -10.65 -5.61
N ASP A 158 -5.20 -11.03 -6.84
CA ASP A 158 -5.58 -10.07 -7.89
C ASP A 158 -6.88 -9.32 -7.58
N ASN A 159 -7.72 -9.88 -6.70
CA ASN A 159 -9.03 -9.37 -6.34
C ASN A 159 -9.05 -8.87 -4.90
N TYR A 160 -8.18 -7.98 -4.58
CA TYR A 160 -8.16 -7.34 -3.27
C TYR A 160 -9.20 -6.22 -3.26
N LEU A 161 -10.27 -6.40 -2.49
CA LEU A 161 -11.13 -5.28 -2.12
C LEU A 161 -10.28 -4.33 -1.28
N SER A 162 -9.84 -3.22 -1.88
CA SER A 162 -9.04 -2.25 -1.15
C SER A 162 -9.92 -1.56 -0.12
N MET A 163 -9.42 -1.49 1.13
CA MET A 163 -9.89 -0.50 2.07
C MET A 163 -9.52 0.86 1.49
N ASP A 164 -10.51 1.63 1.13
CA ASP A 164 -10.27 2.98 0.62
C ASP A 164 -10.27 3.97 1.79
N THR A 165 -9.63 5.09 1.59
CA THR A 165 -9.67 6.24 2.48
C THR A 165 -10.51 7.33 1.84
N TYR A 166 -10.87 8.36 2.60
CA TYR A 166 -11.53 9.52 2.01
C TYR A 166 -10.68 10.13 0.88
N TYR A 167 -9.36 10.16 1.02
CA TYR A 167 -8.45 10.68 0.01
C TYR A 167 -8.44 9.83 -1.25
N GLY A 168 -8.32 8.51 -1.13
CA GLY A 168 -8.38 7.57 -2.24
C GLY A 168 -9.73 7.65 -2.97
N TYR A 169 -10.84 7.67 -2.23
CA TYR A 169 -12.16 7.90 -2.78
C TYR A 169 -12.25 9.23 -3.55
N ASN A 170 -11.78 10.33 -2.94
CA ASN A 170 -11.83 11.65 -3.57
C ASN A 170 -11.00 11.71 -4.86
N ARG A 171 -9.85 11.05 -4.88
CA ARG A 171 -9.00 10.93 -6.07
C ARG A 171 -9.71 10.20 -7.21
N LYS A 172 -10.37 9.05 -6.93
CA LYS A 172 -11.15 8.33 -7.93
C LYS A 172 -12.24 9.19 -8.57
N VAL A 173 -12.91 9.99 -7.76
CA VAL A 173 -13.91 10.95 -8.29
C VAL A 173 -13.26 12.03 -9.16
N GLN A 174 -12.10 12.55 -8.76
CA GLN A 174 -11.37 13.57 -9.53
C GLN A 174 -10.80 13.02 -10.84
N ASN A 175 -10.32 11.78 -10.84
CA ASN A 175 -9.79 11.08 -12.01
C ASN A 175 -10.90 10.63 -12.97
N LYS A 176 -12.17 10.80 -12.60
CA LYS A 176 -13.34 10.36 -13.36
C LYS A 176 -13.45 8.85 -13.52
N ASP A 177 -13.07 8.11 -12.48
CA ASP A 177 -13.16 6.67 -12.50
C ASP A 177 -14.61 6.18 -12.48
N THR A 178 -14.82 4.94 -12.97
CA THR A 178 -16.07 4.20 -12.84
C THR A 178 -15.89 3.12 -11.81
N PHE A 179 -16.64 3.17 -10.69
CA PHE A 179 -16.49 2.25 -9.57
C PHE A 179 -17.70 2.17 -8.66
N ASN A 180 -17.73 1.12 -7.83
CA ASN A 180 -18.70 0.94 -6.76
C ASN A 180 -18.01 1.12 -5.42
N LEU A 181 -18.59 1.92 -4.52
CA LEU A 181 -18.05 2.16 -3.19
C LEU A 181 -19.06 1.70 -2.12
N PHE A 182 -18.70 0.64 -1.43
CA PHE A 182 -19.43 0.15 -0.26
C PHE A 182 -18.94 0.91 0.96
N VAL A 183 -19.85 1.49 1.71
CA VAL A 183 -19.50 2.29 2.90
C VAL A 183 -20.18 1.71 4.13
N SER A 184 -19.40 1.55 5.20
CA SER A 184 -19.88 1.32 6.55
C SER A 184 -19.57 2.55 7.40
N LYS A 185 -20.57 3.07 8.12
CA LYS A 185 -20.38 4.18 9.06
C LYS A 185 -19.82 3.73 10.40
N ASN A 186 -20.06 2.46 10.74
CA ASN A 186 -19.58 1.87 11.99
C ASN A 186 -18.52 0.79 11.66
N GLU A 187 -17.65 0.52 12.61
CA GLU A 187 -16.71 -0.59 12.49
C GLU A 187 -17.51 -1.91 12.49
N ASP A 188 -17.48 -2.62 11.38
CA ASP A 188 -18.17 -3.89 11.18
C ASP A 188 -17.24 -4.90 10.52
N ASN A 189 -16.46 -5.59 11.35
CA ASN A 189 -15.48 -6.57 10.90
C ASN A 189 -16.12 -7.78 10.15
N GLU A 190 -17.36 -8.11 10.46
CA GLU A 190 -18.07 -9.21 9.77
C GLU A 190 -18.46 -8.77 8.35
N TYR A 191 -18.93 -7.55 8.19
CA TYR A 191 -19.27 -7.00 6.89
C TYR A 191 -18.03 -6.78 6.03
N ASP A 192 -16.95 -6.27 6.61
CA ASP A 192 -15.65 -6.16 5.93
C ASP A 192 -15.17 -7.54 5.44
N ALA A 193 -15.20 -8.56 6.29
CA ALA A 193 -14.81 -9.91 5.92
C ALA A 193 -15.69 -10.51 4.82
N LEU A 194 -17.00 -10.25 4.87
CA LEU A 194 -17.94 -10.69 3.83
C LEU A 194 -17.61 -10.06 2.48
N LEU A 195 -17.43 -8.74 2.43
CA LEU A 195 -17.09 -8.03 1.20
C LEU A 195 -15.75 -8.50 0.63
N ARG A 196 -14.72 -8.62 1.47
CA ARG A 196 -13.40 -9.13 1.06
C ARG A 196 -13.51 -10.53 0.47
N SER A 197 -14.19 -11.43 1.16
CA SER A 197 -14.40 -12.81 0.68
C SER A 197 -15.16 -12.84 -0.64
N TYR A 198 -16.19 -12.02 -0.79
CA TYR A 198 -16.97 -11.96 -2.01
C TYR A 198 -16.14 -11.50 -3.21
N PHE A 199 -15.34 -10.43 -3.04
CA PHE A 199 -14.55 -9.86 -4.13
C PHE A 199 -13.26 -10.63 -4.44
N LEU A 200 -12.78 -11.50 -3.54
CA LEU A 200 -11.62 -12.36 -3.79
C LEU A 200 -11.76 -13.21 -5.06
N ASP A 201 -12.96 -13.66 -5.36
CA ASP A 201 -13.23 -14.58 -6.47
C ASP A 201 -13.76 -13.87 -7.74
N LYS A 202 -13.94 -12.55 -7.71
CA LYS A 202 -14.61 -11.78 -8.79
C LYS A 202 -13.65 -10.89 -9.54
N LYS A 203 -13.16 -11.36 -10.70
CA LYS A 203 -12.07 -10.69 -11.44
C LYS A 203 -12.44 -9.38 -12.14
N ASP A 204 -13.71 -9.16 -12.45
CA ASP A 204 -14.15 -8.07 -13.33
C ASP A 204 -15.02 -7.04 -12.60
N VAL A 205 -14.97 -7.00 -11.26
CA VAL A 205 -15.83 -6.12 -10.47
C VAL A 205 -15.01 -5.06 -9.75
N ASN A 206 -15.20 -3.80 -10.12
CA ASN A 206 -14.59 -2.66 -9.45
C ASN A 206 -15.39 -2.26 -8.21
N GLY A 207 -15.11 -2.94 -7.09
CA GLY A 207 -15.69 -2.63 -5.79
C GLY A 207 -14.62 -2.15 -4.81
N TYR A 208 -14.95 -1.11 -4.06
CA TYR A 208 -14.12 -0.58 -2.99
C TYR A 208 -14.90 -0.56 -1.69
N TYR A 209 -14.23 -0.72 -0.57
CA TYR A 209 -14.83 -0.62 0.75
C TYR A 209 -14.24 0.56 1.51
N LEU A 210 -15.10 1.33 2.15
CA LEU A 210 -14.73 2.51 2.91
C LEU A 210 -15.37 2.41 4.30
N ASN A 211 -14.53 2.39 5.33
CA ASN A 211 -14.99 2.51 6.70
C ASN A 211 -14.97 4.00 7.10
N SER A 212 -16.14 4.65 7.08
CA SER A 212 -16.25 6.07 7.41
C SER A 212 -16.36 6.35 8.92
N SER A 213 -16.23 5.33 9.78
CA SER A 213 -16.16 5.54 11.24
C SER A 213 -14.92 6.33 11.66
N LYS A 214 -13.91 6.34 10.80
CA LYS A 214 -12.64 7.03 11.01
C LYS A 214 -12.59 8.43 10.36
N PHE A 215 -13.65 8.84 9.71
CA PHE A 215 -13.70 10.15 9.07
C PHE A 215 -13.89 11.26 10.09
N ASP A 216 -13.21 12.35 9.87
CA ASP A 216 -13.51 13.58 10.61
C ASP A 216 -14.88 14.16 10.20
N GLU A 217 -15.34 15.16 10.97
CA GLU A 217 -16.63 15.79 10.71
C GLU A 217 -16.68 16.43 9.32
N SER A 218 -15.59 17.03 8.86
CA SER A 218 -15.54 17.69 7.55
C SER A 218 -15.59 16.72 6.39
N GLU A 219 -14.98 15.54 6.51
CA GLU A 219 -15.01 14.48 5.50
C GLU A 219 -16.40 13.86 5.40
N ASN A 220 -17.05 13.61 6.55
CA ASN A 220 -18.44 13.14 6.60
C ASN A 220 -19.39 14.15 5.97
N LEU A 221 -19.25 15.44 6.26
CA LEU A 221 -20.07 16.50 5.68
C LEU A 221 -19.88 16.63 4.16
N ARG A 222 -18.66 16.50 3.67
CA ARG A 222 -18.38 16.51 2.22
C ARG A 222 -19.01 15.32 1.51
N LEU A 223 -18.95 14.13 2.11
CA LEU A 223 -19.58 12.94 1.56
C LEU A 223 -21.09 13.09 1.53
N LEU A 224 -21.69 13.53 2.63
CA LEU A 224 -23.12 13.82 2.72
C LEU A 224 -23.56 14.88 1.68
N SER A 225 -22.79 15.94 1.52
CA SER A 225 -23.05 16.99 0.53
C SER A 225 -23.05 16.46 -0.91
N ARG A 226 -22.12 15.56 -1.25
CA ARG A 226 -22.11 14.92 -2.58
C ARG A 226 -23.32 14.03 -2.82
N ILE A 227 -23.74 13.27 -1.82
CA ILE A 227 -24.95 12.45 -1.90
C ILE A 227 -26.16 13.32 -2.07
N ASN A 228 -26.30 14.41 -1.31
CA ASN A 228 -27.41 15.34 -1.40
C ASN A 228 -27.45 16.10 -2.74
N LEU A 229 -26.28 16.42 -3.32
CA LEU A 229 -26.21 16.99 -4.65
C LEU A 229 -26.78 16.04 -5.71
N TYR A 230 -26.58 14.73 -5.56
CA TYR A 230 -27.17 13.71 -6.44
C TYR A 230 -28.67 13.54 -6.21
N LEU A 231 -29.09 13.48 -4.94
CA LEU A 231 -30.50 13.25 -4.58
C LEU A 231 -31.41 14.45 -4.89
N GLY A 232 -30.86 15.65 -4.94
CA GLY A 232 -31.60 16.89 -5.07
C GLY A 232 -32.26 17.33 -3.76
N GLU A 233 -32.74 18.59 -3.73
CA GLU A 233 -33.27 19.23 -2.51
C GLU A 233 -34.46 18.49 -1.89
N GLU A 234 -35.33 17.92 -2.72
CA GLU A 234 -36.55 17.24 -2.26
C GLU A 234 -36.28 15.90 -1.58
N ASN A 235 -35.14 15.26 -1.89
CA ASN A 235 -34.77 13.96 -1.36
C ASN A 235 -33.49 14.02 -0.49
N ALA A 236 -33.05 15.20 -0.11
CA ALA A 236 -31.85 15.37 0.67
C ALA A 236 -31.96 14.65 2.02
N ILE A 237 -30.88 13.99 2.44
CA ILE A 237 -30.78 13.30 3.71
C ILE A 237 -30.02 14.18 4.73
N GLU A 238 -30.42 14.11 6.00
CA GLU A 238 -29.79 14.87 7.08
C GLU A 238 -28.54 14.20 7.62
N ALA A 239 -28.46 12.85 7.48
CA ALA A 239 -27.33 12.07 7.99
C ALA A 239 -27.07 10.85 7.10
N LEU A 240 -25.83 10.39 7.11
CA LEU A 240 -25.42 9.15 6.42
C LEU A 240 -26.02 7.94 7.16
N SER A 241 -26.48 6.95 6.38
CA SER A 241 -26.90 5.64 6.88
C SER A 241 -25.72 4.85 7.44
N ASP A 242 -26.00 3.81 8.24
CA ASP A 242 -24.94 2.93 8.76
C ASP A 242 -24.23 2.16 7.63
N TYR A 243 -24.98 1.80 6.58
CA TYR A 243 -24.46 1.13 5.38
C TYR A 243 -25.05 1.77 4.14
N TYR A 244 -24.25 1.94 3.11
CA TYR A 244 -24.71 2.42 1.81
C TYR A 244 -23.74 2.04 0.69
N LEU A 245 -24.25 2.03 -0.53
CA LEU A 245 -23.51 1.88 -1.77
C LEU A 245 -23.60 3.16 -2.56
N LEU A 246 -22.45 3.62 -3.06
CA LEU A 246 -22.33 4.68 -4.06
C LEU A 246 -21.83 4.07 -5.36
N GLN A 247 -22.53 4.33 -6.47
CA GLN A 247 -22.08 3.93 -7.79
C GLN A 247 -21.67 5.16 -8.57
N TYR A 248 -20.47 5.13 -9.10
CA TYR A 248 -19.88 6.20 -9.88
C TYR A 248 -19.67 5.77 -11.33
N GLU A 249 -19.95 6.66 -12.26
CA GLU A 249 -19.58 6.55 -13.65
C GLU A 249 -18.88 7.85 -14.07
N GLU A 250 -17.67 7.73 -14.61
CA GLU A 250 -16.83 8.87 -14.97
C GLU A 250 -16.71 9.94 -13.85
N GLY A 251 -16.56 9.48 -12.61
CA GLY A 251 -16.44 10.35 -11.42
C GLY A 251 -17.75 11.02 -10.98
N LYS A 252 -18.88 10.73 -11.63
CA LYS A 252 -20.20 11.25 -11.25
C LYS A 252 -20.97 10.19 -10.46
N LEU A 253 -21.56 10.59 -9.34
CA LEU A 253 -22.48 9.72 -8.60
C LEU A 253 -23.74 9.50 -9.48
N ILE A 254 -24.00 8.23 -9.79
CA ILE A 254 -25.17 7.82 -10.60
C ILE A 254 -26.20 7.04 -9.81
N ASN A 255 -25.82 6.52 -8.61
CA ASN A 255 -26.75 5.81 -7.75
C ASN A 255 -26.30 5.87 -6.30
N TYR A 256 -27.27 5.98 -5.38
CA TYR A 256 -27.11 5.88 -3.93
C TYR A 256 -28.15 4.89 -3.40
N VAL A 257 -27.67 3.88 -2.67
CA VAL A 257 -28.55 2.89 -2.04
C VAL A 257 -28.16 2.76 -0.57
N SER A 258 -29.13 3.04 0.31
CA SER A 258 -28.96 2.87 1.74
C SER A 258 -29.32 1.43 2.14
N ALA A 259 -28.34 0.51 2.07
CA ALA A 259 -28.53 -0.88 2.41
C ALA A 259 -27.21 -1.58 2.78
N LYS A 260 -27.30 -2.58 3.66
CA LYS A 260 -26.24 -3.58 3.88
C LYS A 260 -26.43 -4.72 2.88
N TYR A 261 -25.40 -4.99 2.08
CA TYR A 261 -25.44 -6.02 1.05
C TYR A 261 -24.98 -7.36 1.62
N ASP A 262 -25.77 -8.40 1.41
CA ASP A 262 -25.38 -9.79 1.58
C ASP A 262 -24.91 -10.40 0.24
N VAL A 263 -24.43 -11.64 0.25
CA VAL A 263 -23.92 -12.33 -0.96
C VAL A 263 -24.99 -12.39 -2.07
N SER A 264 -26.28 -12.58 -1.71
CA SER A 264 -27.38 -12.65 -2.69
C SER A 264 -27.60 -11.30 -3.36
N SER A 265 -27.62 -10.23 -2.57
CA SER A 265 -27.75 -8.86 -3.03
C SER A 265 -26.57 -8.45 -3.92
N LEU A 266 -25.34 -8.83 -3.55
CA LEU A 266 -24.13 -8.59 -4.35
C LEU A 266 -24.19 -9.35 -5.69
N ASN A 267 -24.61 -10.61 -5.70
CA ASN A 267 -24.80 -11.38 -6.92
C ASN A 267 -25.84 -10.72 -7.86
N THR A 268 -26.92 -10.18 -7.29
CA THR A 268 -27.94 -9.46 -8.05
C THR A 268 -27.38 -8.16 -8.61
N LEU A 269 -26.66 -7.39 -7.81
CA LEU A 269 -26.05 -6.13 -8.23
C LEU A 269 -25.09 -6.31 -9.42
N TYR A 270 -24.29 -7.37 -9.41
CA TYR A 270 -23.30 -7.64 -10.46
C TYR A 270 -23.77 -8.63 -11.53
N ASN A 271 -25.05 -9.05 -11.52
CA ASN A 271 -25.62 -10.02 -12.46
C ASN A 271 -24.79 -11.31 -12.58
N LEU A 272 -24.18 -11.75 -11.49
CA LEU A 272 -23.39 -12.96 -11.45
C LEU A 272 -24.30 -14.15 -11.17
N LYS A 273 -24.39 -15.05 -12.13
CA LYS A 273 -25.15 -16.32 -12.01
C LYS A 273 -24.30 -17.40 -11.37
#